data_e7e9aa0a68552633fe7e9efff5117697
#
_entry.id   e7e9aa0a68552633fe7e9efff5117697
#
_cell.length_a   1.000
_cell.length_b   1.000
_cell.length_c   1.000
_cell.angle_alpha   90.00
_cell.angle_beta   90.00
_cell.angle_gamma   90.00
#
_symmetry.space_group_name_H-M   'P 1'
#
loop_
_entity.id
_entity.type
_entity.pdbx_description
1 polymer ?
#
loop_
_entity_poly.entity_id
_entity_poly.type
_entity_poly.pdbx_seq_one_letter_code
_entity_poly.pdbx_strand_id
1 'polypeptide(L)' 'MKSTVGETLRKCRIAAGKSVREMSELLTSNGFKASEKTIYSWENGNSQPTPDALLVMCRAYGVED' A
#
# COMPACT_ATOMS: atom_id res chain seq x y z
N MET A 1 -17.50 11.66 -7.18
CA MET A 1 -16.46 11.76 -6.17
C MET A 1 -15.19 11.10 -6.63
N LYS A 2 -14.07 11.75 -6.41
CA LYS A 2 -12.79 11.21 -6.82
C LYS A 2 -12.32 10.15 -5.83
N SER A 3 -11.93 9.01 -6.35
CA SER A 3 -11.17 8.05 -5.55
C SER A 3 -9.74 8.55 -5.48
N THR A 4 -9.19 8.57 -4.28
CA THR A 4 -7.78 8.89 -4.11
C THR A 4 -6.95 7.64 -4.30
N VAL A 5 -5.65 7.80 -4.52
CA VAL A 5 -4.72 6.68 -4.57
C VAL A 5 -4.80 5.88 -3.28
N GLY A 6 -4.91 6.60 -2.15
CA GLY A 6 -5.01 5.95 -0.84
C GLY A 6 -6.22 5.05 -0.70
N GLU A 7 -7.37 5.53 -1.15
CA GLU A 7 -8.59 4.72 -1.11
C GLU A 7 -8.46 3.49 -1.99
N THR A 8 -7.88 3.65 -3.17
CA THR A 8 -7.65 2.54 -4.09
C THR A 8 -6.71 1.51 -3.46
N LEU A 9 -5.63 1.96 -2.83
CA LEU A 9 -4.69 1.06 -2.17
C LEU A 9 -5.37 0.27 -1.06
N ARG A 10 -6.20 0.93 -0.28
CA ARG A 10 -6.92 0.24 0.80
C ARG A 10 -7.86 -0.83 0.25
N LYS A 11 -8.61 -0.50 -0.78
CA LYS A 11 -9.53 -1.45 -1.41
C LYS A 11 -8.78 -2.65 -1.98
N CYS A 12 -7.66 -2.41 -2.64
CA CYS A 12 -6.84 -3.48 -3.19
C CYS A 12 -6.27 -4.37 -2.07
N ARG A 13 -5.82 -3.76 -0.97
CA ARG A 13 -5.29 -4.51 0.15
C ARG A 13 -6.36 -5.44 0.74
N ILE A 14 -7.54 -4.90 0.97
CA ILE A 14 -8.64 -5.68 1.54
C ILE A 14 -9.04 -6.80 0.58
N ALA A 15 -9.15 -6.50 -0.71
CA ALA A 15 -9.51 -7.49 -1.71
C ALA A 15 -8.47 -8.61 -1.80
N ALA A 16 -7.20 -8.29 -1.57
CA ALA A 16 -6.12 -9.28 -1.59
C ALA A 16 -6.01 -10.05 -0.26
N GLY A 17 -6.80 -9.70 0.74
CA GLY A 17 -6.76 -10.36 2.03
C GLY A 17 -5.50 -10.04 2.84
N LYS A 18 -4.89 -8.90 2.61
CA LYS A 18 -3.66 -8.50 3.28
C LYS A 18 -3.94 -7.55 4.44
N SER A 19 -3.24 -7.75 5.56
CA SER A 19 -3.29 -6.80 6.66
C SER A 19 -2.24 -5.71 6.43
N VAL A 20 -2.42 -4.59 7.14
CA VAL A 20 -1.42 -3.52 7.08
C VAL A 20 -0.08 -4.02 7.61
N ARG A 21 -0.11 -4.85 8.63
CA ARG A 21 1.10 -5.45 9.19
C ARG A 21 1.85 -6.29 8.16
N GLU A 22 1.12 -7.12 7.41
CA GLU A 22 1.72 -7.93 6.36
C GLU A 22 2.39 -7.05 5.30
N MET A 23 1.72 -5.96 4.92
CA MET A 23 2.28 -5.04 3.94
C MET A 23 3.49 -4.31 4.48
N SER A 24 3.49 -3.96 5.76
CA SER A 24 4.65 -3.34 6.39
C SER A 24 5.86 -4.29 6.33
N GLU A 25 5.64 -5.54 6.66
CA GLU A 25 6.71 -6.55 6.63
C GLU A 25 7.22 -6.78 5.19
N LEU A 26 6.30 -6.85 4.25
CA LEU A 26 6.66 -7.05 2.85
C LEU A 26 7.51 -5.90 2.31
N LEU A 27 7.08 -4.68 2.57
CA LEU A 27 7.80 -3.50 2.09
C LEU A 27 9.18 -3.40 2.75
N THR A 28 9.26 -3.69 4.03
CA THR A 28 10.53 -3.69 4.75
C THR A 28 11.48 -4.72 4.15
N SER A 29 10.96 -5.91 3.82
CA SER A 29 11.76 -6.95 3.17
C SER A 29 12.28 -6.54 1.80
N ASN A 30 11.58 -5.62 1.15
CA ASN A 30 11.98 -5.11 -0.16
C ASN A 30 12.81 -3.83 -0.07
N GLY A 31 13.25 -3.48 1.13
CA GLY A 31 14.13 -2.33 1.32
C GLY A 31 13.42 -1.01 1.52
N PHE A 32 12.12 -1.02 1.72
CA PHE A 32 11.34 0.21 1.95
C PHE A 32 10.98 0.32 3.42
N LYS A 33 11.29 1.44 4.03
CA LYS A 33 10.86 1.70 5.40
C LYS A 33 9.40 2.09 5.40
N ALA A 34 8.55 1.17 5.77
CA ALA A 34 7.11 1.42 5.78
C ALA A 34 6.50 0.74 7.01
N SER A 35 6.35 1.52 8.07
CA SER A 35 5.67 1.05 9.26
C SER A 35 4.16 0.97 8.99
N GLU A 36 3.43 0.32 9.88
CA GLU A 36 1.97 0.27 9.77
C GLU A 36 1.40 1.69 9.74
N LYS A 37 1.93 2.57 10.56
CA LYS A 37 1.49 3.96 10.60
C LYS A 37 1.70 4.65 9.25
N THR A 38 2.81 4.39 8.60
CA THR A 38 3.10 4.94 7.28
C THR A 38 2.10 4.46 6.25
N ILE A 39 1.77 3.17 6.28
CA ILE A 39 0.80 2.61 5.33
C ILE A 39 -0.59 3.20 5.57
N TYR A 40 -1.01 3.34 6.82
CA TYR A 40 -2.27 4.00 7.14
C TYR A 40 -2.28 5.43 6.63
N SER A 41 -1.17 6.14 6.76
CA SER A 41 -1.05 7.51 6.26
C SER A 41 -1.27 7.56 4.75
N TRP A 42 -0.72 6.61 4.01
CA TRP A 42 -0.92 6.51 2.57
C TRP A 42 -2.39 6.23 2.24
N GLU A 43 -3.01 5.32 2.97
CA GLU A 43 -4.40 4.93 2.71
C GLU A 43 -5.37 6.04 3.07
N ASN A 44 -5.02 6.86 4.04
CA ASN A 44 -5.85 7.99 4.45
C ASN A 44 -5.63 9.25 3.60
N GLY A 45 -4.64 9.21 2.70
CA GLY A 45 -4.36 10.35 1.83
C GLY A 45 -3.51 11.43 2.46
N ASN A 46 -2.92 11.18 3.64
CA ASN A 46 -2.05 12.15 4.31
C ASN A 46 -0.67 12.22 3.66
N SER A 47 -0.24 11.14 3.05
CA SER A 47 1.00 11.08 2.30
C SER A 47 0.86 10.07 1.19
N GLN A 48 1.86 9.94 0.34
CA GLN A 48 1.82 9.01 -0.78
C GLN A 48 3.08 8.15 -0.78
N PRO A 49 2.96 6.88 -1.18
CA PRO A 49 4.14 6.05 -1.34
C PRO A 49 4.97 6.52 -2.53
N THR A 50 6.27 6.21 -2.50
CA THR A 50 7.10 6.46 -3.67
C THR A 50 6.65 5.55 -4.81
N PRO A 51 6.96 5.90 -6.08
CA PRO A 51 6.59 5.04 -7.20
C PRO A 51 7.11 3.62 -7.06
N ASP A 52 8.31 3.43 -6.56
CA ASP A 52 8.89 2.09 -6.38
C ASP A 52 8.14 1.29 -5.33
N ALA A 53 7.81 1.91 -4.21
CA ALA A 53 7.05 1.25 -3.15
C ALA A 53 5.64 0.91 -3.65
N LEU A 54 5.04 1.82 -4.41
CA LEU A 54 3.71 1.60 -4.99
C LEU A 54 3.72 0.40 -5.91
N LEU A 55 4.77 0.24 -6.72
CA LEU A 55 4.90 -0.89 -7.62
C LEU A 55 4.94 -2.22 -6.86
N VAL A 56 5.70 -2.27 -5.77
CA VAL A 56 5.77 -3.47 -4.92
C VAL A 56 4.39 -3.77 -4.32
N MET A 57 3.69 -2.74 -3.87
CA MET A 57 2.35 -2.91 -3.31
C MET A 57 1.38 -3.45 -4.35
N CYS A 58 1.40 -2.90 -5.56
CA CYS A 58 0.52 -3.36 -6.63
C CYS A 58 0.77 -4.82 -6.98
N ARG A 59 2.02 -5.24 -7.02
CA ARG A 59 2.37 -6.63 -7.26
C ARG A 59 1.84 -7.54 -6.16
N ALA A 60 1.97 -7.10 -4.91
CA ALA A 60 1.50 -7.88 -3.77
C ALA A 60 -0.02 -8.01 -3.78
N TYR A 61 -0.72 -6.99 -4.27
CA TYR A 61 -2.18 -7.00 -4.32
C TYR A 61 -2.71 -7.68 -5.59
N GLY A 62 -1.84 -8.09 -6.49
CA GLY A 62 -2.27 -8.75 -7.72
C GLY A 62 -2.90 -7.80 -8.73
N VAL A 63 -2.59 -6.52 -8.65
CA VAL A 63 -3.10 -5.54 -9.60
C VAL A 63 -2.29 -5.63 -10.89
N GLU A 64 -2.99 -5.82 -11.99
CA GLU A 64 -2.35 -5.86 -13.31
C GLU A 64 -2.61 -4.55 -14.05
N ASP A 65 -1.65 -4.19 -14.90
CA ASP A 65 -1.77 -2.98 -15.73
C ASP A 65 -2.85 -3.13 -16.79
#